data_69cd6d8e498eefaa877fbc21e0f7bf4e
#
_entry.id   69cd6d8e498eefaa877fbc21e0f7bf4e
#
_cell.length_a   1.000
_cell.length_b   1.000
_cell.length_c   1.000
_cell.angle_alpha   90.00
_cell.angle_beta   90.00
_cell.angle_gamma   90.00
#
_symmetry.space_group_name_H-M   'P 1'
#
loop_
_entity.id
_entity.type
_entity.pdbx_description
1 polymer ?
#
loop_
_entity_poly.entity_id
_entity_poly.type
_entity_poly.pdbx_seq_one_letter_code
_entity_poly.pdbx_strand_id
1 'polypeptide(L)'
;SGEDFKRLMTPEYNYEKLAKYLAALNQPVTLPDLEYALPYFRGSRQQKEYLIEYATAWGYKNNVVIKKSFDNNIMFLAADSLKQTNIDEMIMSISTRLSEGYEAKRVPFDQLHLLATNNEYHWCSHHFQGEIRRAENALPLFNMIVLDIDGTMPLNVAQDLLKQYRAFFYTTKSHTEEVHRYRIILPINYEVEMDREEYNACMDAVLQTLPFECDPATKDIARKWMCNEGEYFYQEGELFDILPFIPNTS
;
A
#
# COMPACT_ATOMS: atom_id res chain seq x y z
N SER A 1 -9.25 -43.67 -6.06
CA SER A 1 -10.51 -43.50 -6.81
C SER A 1 -10.69 -42.04 -7.16
N GLY A 2 -11.50 -41.73 -8.19
CA GLY A 2 -11.75 -40.35 -8.63
C GLY A 2 -12.43 -39.46 -7.56
N GLU A 3 -13.07 -40.08 -6.56
CA GLU A 3 -13.64 -39.34 -5.42
C GLU A 3 -12.60 -38.93 -4.40
N ASP A 4 -11.54 -39.73 -4.18
CA ASP A 4 -10.42 -39.36 -3.31
C ASP A 4 -9.60 -38.21 -3.93
N PHE A 5 -9.50 -38.20 -5.25
CA PHE A 5 -8.84 -37.12 -5.97
C PHE A 5 -9.66 -35.80 -5.90
N LYS A 6 -10.99 -35.90 -6.00
CA LYS A 6 -11.87 -34.73 -5.79
C LYS A 6 -11.86 -34.23 -4.33
N ARG A 7 -11.71 -35.11 -3.35
CA ARG A 7 -11.57 -34.74 -1.92
C ARG A 7 -10.21 -34.09 -1.62
N LEU A 8 -9.15 -34.54 -2.26
CA LEU A 8 -7.82 -33.94 -2.16
C LEU A 8 -7.72 -32.59 -2.89
N MET A 9 -8.65 -32.36 -3.83
CA MET A 9 -8.72 -31.14 -4.64
C MET A 9 -9.88 -30.22 -4.23
N THR A 10 -10.54 -30.49 -3.10
CA THR A 10 -11.47 -29.49 -2.55
C THR A 10 -10.65 -28.25 -2.13
N PRO A 11 -10.96 -27.08 -2.65
CA PRO A 11 -10.21 -25.85 -2.35
C PRO A 11 -9.96 -25.68 -0.85
N GLU A 12 -10.96 -25.98 -0.02
CA GLU A 12 -10.94 -25.81 1.44
C GLU A 12 -9.78 -26.51 2.16
N TYR A 13 -9.44 -27.74 1.77
CA TYR A 13 -8.40 -28.50 2.46
C TYR A 13 -6.98 -28.04 2.07
N ASN A 14 -6.77 -27.69 0.80
CA ASN A 14 -5.44 -27.39 0.27
C ASN A 14 -4.99 -25.97 0.59
N TYR A 15 -5.89 -25.00 0.58
CA TYR A 15 -5.53 -23.62 0.90
C TYR A 15 -5.25 -23.43 2.40
N GLU A 16 -5.96 -24.13 3.28
CA GLU A 16 -5.67 -24.12 4.71
C GLU A 16 -4.28 -24.68 5.02
N LYS A 17 -3.95 -25.82 4.42
CA LYS A 17 -2.60 -26.40 4.53
C LYS A 17 -1.52 -25.49 3.99
N LEU A 18 -1.76 -24.85 2.85
CA LEU A 18 -0.82 -23.89 2.27
C LEU A 18 -0.62 -22.70 3.21
N ALA A 19 -1.70 -22.15 3.75
CA ALA A 19 -1.65 -21.04 4.70
C ALA A 19 -0.84 -21.39 5.94
N LYS A 20 -1.11 -22.56 6.55
CA LYS A 20 -0.37 -23.04 7.74
C LYS A 20 1.10 -23.32 7.44
N TYR A 21 1.41 -23.87 6.28
CA TYR A 21 2.77 -24.14 5.87
C TYR A 21 3.58 -22.85 5.70
N LEU A 22 3.03 -21.88 4.97
CA LEU A 22 3.67 -20.57 4.76
C LEU A 22 3.84 -19.83 6.10
N ALA A 23 2.87 -19.93 7.00
CA ALA A 23 2.96 -19.38 8.35
C ALA A 23 4.13 -19.95 9.14
N ALA A 24 4.33 -21.27 9.06
CA ALA A 24 5.41 -21.96 9.76
C ALA A 24 6.80 -21.64 9.19
N LEU A 25 6.91 -21.39 7.88
CA LEU A 25 8.18 -21.03 7.25
C LEU A 25 8.70 -19.67 7.66
N ASN A 26 7.80 -18.70 7.80
CA ASN A 26 8.13 -17.30 8.13
C ASN A 26 9.28 -16.71 7.28
N GLN A 27 9.31 -17.06 5.99
CA GLN A 27 10.30 -16.59 5.04
C GLN A 27 9.75 -16.58 3.61
N PRO A 28 10.32 -15.79 2.69
CA PRO A 28 9.93 -15.79 1.29
C PRO A 28 10.21 -17.15 0.65
N VAL A 29 9.30 -17.60 -0.21
CA VAL A 29 9.47 -18.81 -1.02
C VAL A 29 9.03 -18.52 -2.45
N THR A 30 9.63 -19.21 -3.41
CA THR A 30 9.22 -19.15 -4.82
C THR A 30 8.14 -20.19 -5.12
N LEU A 31 7.41 -20.02 -6.24
CA LEU A 31 6.47 -21.04 -6.69
C LEU A 31 7.13 -22.41 -6.91
N PRO A 32 8.32 -22.52 -7.54
CA PRO A 32 9.04 -23.79 -7.65
C PRO A 32 9.36 -24.44 -6.31
N ASP A 33 9.72 -23.64 -5.30
CA ASP A 33 10.00 -24.18 -3.95
C ASP A 33 8.75 -24.77 -3.32
N LEU A 34 7.59 -24.13 -3.49
CA LEU A 34 6.31 -24.66 -3.02
C LEU A 34 5.92 -25.94 -3.75
N GLU A 35 6.14 -26.00 -5.06
CA GLU A 35 5.85 -27.18 -5.86
C GLU A 35 6.70 -28.40 -5.43
N TYR A 36 7.94 -28.14 -5.05
CA TYR A 36 8.84 -29.18 -4.54
C TYR A 36 8.44 -29.63 -3.13
N ALA A 37 8.16 -28.69 -2.24
CA ALA A 37 7.89 -28.97 -0.83
C ALA A 37 6.49 -29.55 -0.57
N LEU A 38 5.50 -29.19 -1.39
CA LEU A 38 4.09 -29.51 -1.18
C LEU A 38 3.55 -30.37 -2.32
N PRO A 39 3.40 -31.70 -2.11
CA PRO A 39 2.90 -32.61 -3.16
C PRO A 39 1.52 -32.25 -3.73
N TYR A 40 0.69 -31.56 -2.96
CA TYR A 40 -0.65 -31.12 -3.39
C TYR A 40 -0.64 -29.78 -4.14
N PHE A 41 0.46 -29.04 -4.10
CA PHE A 41 0.62 -27.75 -4.82
C PHE A 41 1.04 -28.02 -6.26
N ARG A 42 0.16 -28.68 -6.99
CA ARG A 42 0.36 -29.08 -8.40
C ARG A 42 -0.87 -28.69 -9.21
N GLY A 43 -0.69 -28.64 -10.52
CA GLY A 43 -1.76 -28.31 -11.46
C GLY A 43 -1.34 -27.23 -12.43
N SER A 44 -2.29 -26.69 -13.18
CA SER A 44 -2.04 -25.56 -14.06
C SER A 44 -1.68 -24.29 -13.27
N ARG A 45 -1.04 -23.33 -13.95
CA ARG A 45 -0.73 -22.03 -13.37
C ARG A 45 -1.96 -21.37 -12.74
N GLN A 46 -3.07 -21.41 -13.45
CA GLN A 46 -4.33 -20.85 -12.98
C GLN A 46 -4.83 -21.51 -11.68
N GLN A 47 -4.72 -22.83 -11.59
CA GLN A 47 -5.11 -23.57 -10.37
C GLN A 47 -4.24 -23.18 -9.17
N LYS A 48 -2.95 -22.98 -9.38
CA LYS A 48 -2.02 -22.53 -8.34
C LYS A 48 -2.33 -21.10 -7.89
N GLU A 49 -2.64 -20.21 -8.82
CA GLU A 49 -3.04 -18.84 -8.53
C GLU A 49 -4.32 -18.79 -7.71
N TYR A 50 -5.33 -19.59 -8.04
CA TYR A 50 -6.54 -19.74 -7.23
C TYR A 50 -6.25 -20.29 -5.83
N LEU A 51 -5.37 -21.27 -5.72
CA LEU A 51 -5.01 -21.83 -4.41
C LEU A 51 -4.36 -20.77 -3.50
N ILE A 52 -3.48 -19.94 -4.05
CA ILE A 52 -2.87 -18.83 -3.32
C ILE A 52 -3.92 -17.79 -2.93
N GLU A 53 -4.84 -17.46 -3.81
CA GLU A 53 -5.93 -16.51 -3.55
C GLU A 53 -6.83 -17.00 -2.40
N TYR A 54 -7.26 -18.24 -2.43
CA TYR A 54 -8.06 -18.84 -1.36
C TYR A 54 -7.29 -18.94 -0.04
N ALA A 55 -6.02 -19.32 -0.09
CA ALA A 55 -5.17 -19.35 1.09
C ALA A 55 -4.99 -17.97 1.73
N THR A 56 -4.86 -16.93 0.91
CA THR A 56 -4.80 -15.54 1.35
C THR A 56 -6.10 -15.12 2.05
N ALA A 57 -7.24 -15.42 1.43
CA ALA A 57 -8.56 -15.11 2.00
C ALA A 57 -8.80 -15.86 3.33
N TRP A 58 -8.41 -17.12 3.41
CA TRP A 58 -8.48 -17.89 4.65
C TRP A 58 -7.56 -17.31 5.72
N GLY A 59 -6.35 -16.93 5.35
CA GLY A 59 -5.38 -16.30 6.25
C GLY A 59 -5.94 -15.03 6.88
N TYR A 60 -6.55 -14.16 6.11
CA TYR A 60 -7.21 -12.96 6.61
C TYR A 60 -8.25 -13.26 7.70
N LYS A 61 -9.08 -14.29 7.51
CA LYS A 61 -10.09 -14.69 8.49
C LYS A 61 -9.50 -15.30 9.75
N ASN A 62 -8.32 -15.91 9.66
CA ASN A 62 -7.70 -16.70 10.73
C ASN A 62 -6.42 -16.07 11.29
N ASN A 63 -6.21 -14.78 11.04
CA ASN A 63 -5.01 -14.02 11.47
C ASN A 63 -3.69 -14.62 10.95
N VAL A 64 -3.72 -15.22 9.76
CA VAL A 64 -2.54 -15.70 9.04
C VAL A 64 -2.49 -14.95 7.72
N VAL A 65 -1.52 -14.08 7.55
CA VAL A 65 -1.39 -13.26 6.35
C VAL A 65 -0.40 -13.88 5.39
N ILE A 66 -0.87 -14.21 4.19
CA ILE A 66 -0.04 -14.67 3.08
C ILE A 66 0.13 -13.52 2.12
N LYS A 67 1.35 -13.27 1.73
CA LYS A 67 1.71 -12.22 0.80
C LYS A 67 2.27 -12.83 -0.47
N LYS A 68 1.79 -12.37 -1.63
CA LYS A 68 2.45 -12.54 -2.92
C LYS A 68 3.21 -11.26 -3.22
N SER A 69 4.53 -11.31 -3.23
CA SER A 69 5.33 -10.12 -3.52
C SER A 69 5.32 -9.79 -5.02
N PHE A 70 5.74 -8.57 -5.33
CA PHE A 70 5.80 -8.04 -6.68
C PHE A 70 6.66 -8.89 -7.63
N ASP A 71 7.71 -9.51 -7.13
CA ASP A 71 8.64 -10.38 -7.87
C ASP A 71 8.19 -11.86 -7.92
N ASN A 72 6.92 -12.14 -7.64
CA ASN A 72 6.32 -13.47 -7.57
C ASN A 72 6.79 -14.36 -6.39
N ASN A 73 7.51 -13.83 -5.43
CA ASN A 73 7.76 -14.52 -4.18
C ASN A 73 6.50 -14.53 -3.31
N ILE A 74 6.29 -15.61 -2.59
CA ILE A 74 5.22 -15.75 -1.60
C ILE A 74 5.85 -15.61 -0.23
N MET A 75 5.39 -14.65 0.55
CA MET A 75 5.84 -14.41 1.91
C MET A 75 4.72 -14.66 2.90
N PHE A 76 5.09 -15.11 4.07
CA PHE A 76 4.27 -15.03 5.26
C PHE A 76 4.65 -13.81 6.09
N LEU A 77 3.62 -13.12 6.58
CA LEU A 77 3.76 -12.07 7.59
C LEU A 77 2.95 -12.48 8.81
N ALA A 78 3.56 -12.42 9.99
CA ALA A 78 2.83 -12.67 11.23
C ALA A 78 1.68 -11.66 11.36
N ALA A 79 0.46 -12.16 11.46
CA ALA A 79 -0.73 -11.30 11.45
C ALA A 79 -0.82 -10.38 12.67
N ASP A 80 -0.26 -10.80 13.80
CA ASP A 80 -0.14 -10.03 15.03
C ASP A 80 0.86 -8.87 14.93
N SER A 81 1.75 -8.86 13.92
CA SER A 81 2.68 -7.76 13.65
C SER A 81 2.10 -6.67 12.74
N LEU A 82 0.94 -6.92 12.11
CA LEU A 82 0.28 -5.99 11.19
C LEU A 82 -1.06 -5.51 11.77
N LYS A 83 -1.17 -4.20 11.89
CA LYS A 83 -2.42 -3.54 12.28
C LYS A 83 -3.18 -3.10 11.02
N GLN A 84 -4.46 -3.44 10.93
CA GLN A 84 -5.33 -2.91 9.89
C GLN A 84 -5.43 -1.39 10.00
N THR A 85 -5.40 -0.70 8.88
CA THR A 85 -5.56 0.75 8.84
C THR A 85 -6.96 1.15 9.33
N ASN A 86 -6.99 2.05 10.30
CA ASN A 86 -8.19 2.78 10.67
C ASN A 86 -8.23 4.08 9.85
N ILE A 87 -9.19 4.22 8.95
CA ILE A 87 -9.32 5.41 8.09
C ILE A 87 -9.68 6.68 8.86
N ASP A 88 -10.11 6.58 10.11
CA ASP A 88 -10.31 7.73 10.98
C ASP A 88 -9.00 8.26 11.60
N GLU A 89 -7.89 7.57 11.36
CA GLU A 89 -6.58 7.86 11.94
C GLU A 89 -5.46 7.83 10.87
N MET A 90 -5.59 8.63 9.82
CA MET A 90 -4.54 8.75 8.80
C MET A 90 -3.31 9.46 9.37
N ILE A 91 -2.14 8.84 9.20
CA ILE A 91 -0.87 9.35 9.74
C ILE A 91 -0.35 10.47 8.86
N MET A 92 -0.23 11.65 9.42
CA MET A 92 0.28 12.84 8.76
C MET A 92 1.08 13.69 9.74
N SER A 93 1.97 14.50 9.22
CA SER A 93 2.58 15.61 9.96
C SER A 93 2.38 16.91 9.19
N ILE A 94 2.19 18.00 9.90
CA ILE A 94 1.90 19.32 9.32
C ILE A 94 2.81 20.39 9.89
N SER A 95 3.21 21.34 9.06
CA SER A 95 4.00 22.50 9.46
C SER A 95 3.71 23.70 8.57
N THR A 96 3.92 24.89 9.12
CA THR A 96 4.01 26.14 8.34
C THR A 96 5.43 26.44 7.91
N ARG A 97 6.42 25.64 8.32
CA ARG A 97 7.84 25.83 8.07
C ARG A 97 8.37 24.75 7.11
N LEU A 98 9.58 24.98 6.57
CA LEU A 98 10.18 24.10 5.58
C LEU A 98 10.68 22.76 6.17
N SER A 99 11.29 22.79 7.35
CA SER A 99 11.97 21.63 7.93
C SER A 99 11.71 21.40 9.42
N GLU A 100 11.02 22.28 10.08
CA GLU A 100 10.78 22.23 11.53
C GLU A 100 9.29 22.33 11.85
N GLY A 101 8.93 21.92 13.08
CA GLY A 101 7.57 22.05 13.58
C GLY A 101 6.57 21.17 12.84
N TYR A 102 6.99 20.01 12.34
CA TYR A 102 6.11 19.03 11.72
C TYR A 102 5.35 18.26 12.80
N GLU A 103 4.27 18.85 13.23
CA GLU A 103 3.41 18.31 14.28
C GLU A 103 2.74 17.01 13.82
N ALA A 104 2.89 15.95 14.62
CA ALA A 104 2.28 14.67 14.35
C ALA A 104 0.76 14.75 14.49
N LYS A 105 0.05 14.27 13.50
CA LYS A 105 -1.42 14.21 13.44
C LYS A 105 -1.90 12.82 13.05
N ARG A 106 -3.10 12.49 13.50
CA ARG A 106 -3.90 11.40 12.97
C ARG A 106 -5.23 12.01 12.54
N VAL A 107 -5.48 12.01 11.24
CA VAL A 107 -6.56 12.77 10.60
C VAL A 107 -7.56 11.79 9.99
N PRO A 108 -8.88 11.95 10.25
CA PRO A 108 -9.87 11.16 9.53
C PRO A 108 -9.77 11.37 8.02
N PHE A 109 -9.87 10.27 7.27
CA PHE A 109 -9.76 10.32 5.79
C PHE A 109 -10.77 11.30 5.17
N ASP A 110 -11.99 11.36 5.68
CA ASP A 110 -13.03 12.26 5.19
C ASP A 110 -12.82 13.75 5.55
N GLN A 111 -11.78 14.05 6.33
CA GLN A 111 -11.38 15.41 6.72
C GLN A 111 -10.04 15.86 6.11
N LEU A 112 -9.46 15.08 5.21
CA LEU A 112 -8.18 15.43 4.56
C LEU A 112 -8.24 16.77 3.81
N HIS A 113 -9.39 17.13 3.26
CA HIS A 113 -9.58 18.39 2.56
C HIS A 113 -9.37 19.62 3.47
N LEU A 114 -9.68 19.52 4.76
CA LEU A 114 -9.48 20.62 5.71
C LEU A 114 -8.00 20.98 5.88
N LEU A 115 -7.13 19.97 5.74
CA LEU A 115 -5.69 20.16 5.77
C LEU A 115 -5.14 20.52 4.38
N ALA A 116 -5.45 19.70 3.36
CA ALA A 116 -4.84 19.80 2.04
C ALA A 116 -5.19 21.10 1.30
N THR A 117 -6.31 21.73 1.61
CA THR A 117 -6.74 23.01 1.00
C THR A 117 -6.35 24.24 1.81
N ASN A 118 -5.57 24.10 2.87
CA ASN A 118 -5.07 25.22 3.64
C ASN A 118 -3.69 25.65 3.16
N ASN A 119 -3.60 26.76 2.40
CA ASN A 119 -2.37 27.24 1.77
C ASN A 119 -1.21 27.56 2.72
N GLU A 120 -1.46 27.70 4.02
CA GLU A 120 -0.42 28.00 5.01
C GLU A 120 0.42 26.79 5.38
N TYR A 121 -0.06 25.57 5.12
CA TYR A 121 0.57 24.34 5.58
C TYR A 121 1.31 23.59 4.48
N HIS A 122 2.32 22.85 4.96
CA HIS A 122 2.96 21.72 4.27
C HIS A 122 2.66 20.46 5.07
N TRP A 123 2.61 19.31 4.43
CA TRP A 123 2.37 18.05 5.11
C TRP A 123 3.26 16.93 4.60
N CYS A 124 3.46 15.91 5.42
CA CYS A 124 4.17 14.68 5.10
C CYS A 124 3.32 13.46 5.50
N SER A 125 3.60 12.33 4.89
CA SER A 125 2.92 11.06 5.17
C SER A 125 3.50 10.28 6.35
N HIS A 126 4.49 10.85 7.05
CA HIS A 126 5.16 10.25 8.20
C HIS A 126 5.23 11.24 9.35
N HIS A 127 5.40 10.71 10.57
CA HIS A 127 5.79 11.49 11.71
C HIS A 127 7.32 11.62 11.77
N PHE A 128 7.84 12.63 12.44
CA PHE A 128 9.29 12.87 12.56
C PHE A 128 9.69 13.03 14.01
N GLN A 129 10.82 12.41 14.39
CA GLN A 129 11.39 12.59 15.70
C GLN A 129 11.79 14.07 15.90
N GLY A 130 11.37 14.63 17.04
CA GLY A 130 11.62 16.04 17.34
C GLY A 130 10.92 17.02 16.42
N GLU A 131 9.92 16.56 15.64
CA GLU A 131 9.19 17.39 14.65
C GLU A 131 10.10 17.99 13.57
N ILE A 132 11.29 17.43 13.37
CA ILE A 132 12.27 17.90 12.37
C ILE A 132 12.18 17.00 11.14
N ARG A 133 11.77 17.60 10.01
CA ARG A 133 11.65 16.91 8.73
C ARG A 133 13.00 16.64 8.10
N ARG A 134 13.52 15.46 8.34
CA ARG A 134 14.70 14.88 7.71
C ARG A 134 14.50 13.38 7.56
N ALA A 135 15.09 12.79 6.53
CA ALA A 135 14.93 11.35 6.29
C ALA A 135 15.37 10.49 7.49
N GLU A 136 16.46 10.86 8.15
CA GLU A 136 16.98 10.18 9.34
C GLU A 136 16.09 10.31 10.58
N ASN A 137 15.18 11.27 10.61
CA ASN A 137 14.23 11.48 11.71
C ASN A 137 12.84 10.91 11.43
N ALA A 138 12.60 10.40 10.24
CA ALA A 138 11.30 9.83 9.90
C ALA A 138 11.03 8.61 10.76
N LEU A 139 9.88 8.61 11.43
CA LEU A 139 9.37 7.43 12.11
C LEU A 139 8.82 6.47 11.05
N PRO A 140 9.05 5.16 11.17
CA PRO A 140 8.83 4.23 10.07
C PRO A 140 7.36 3.94 9.74
N LEU A 141 6.43 4.25 10.65
CA LEU A 141 5.02 3.91 10.52
C LEU A 141 4.31 4.84 9.52
N PHE A 142 3.58 4.25 8.56
CA PHE A 142 2.71 4.98 7.64
C PHE A 142 1.50 4.14 7.24
N ASN A 143 0.45 4.79 6.75
CA ASN A 143 -0.80 4.13 6.35
C ASN A 143 -1.45 4.74 5.09
N MET A 144 -0.67 5.49 4.31
CA MET A 144 -1.12 6.03 3.03
C MET A 144 -0.02 6.01 1.97
N ILE A 145 -0.43 5.98 0.71
CA ILE A 145 0.42 6.25 -0.44
C ILE A 145 0.05 7.60 -1.01
N VAL A 146 1.05 8.38 -1.37
CA VAL A 146 0.88 9.67 -2.04
C VAL A 146 1.43 9.59 -3.45
N LEU A 147 0.61 9.95 -4.43
CA LEU A 147 1.01 10.04 -5.83
C LEU A 147 0.95 11.49 -6.29
N ASP A 148 1.98 11.94 -6.97
CA ASP A 148 2.07 13.29 -7.51
C ASP A 148 2.06 13.25 -9.03
N ILE A 149 1.03 13.84 -9.63
CA ILE A 149 0.82 13.85 -11.07
C ILE A 149 1.12 15.24 -11.60
N ASP A 150 2.16 15.33 -12.41
CA ASP A 150 2.65 16.59 -12.96
C ASP A 150 2.45 16.65 -14.49
N GLY A 151 1.20 16.77 -14.90
CA GLY A 151 0.81 16.93 -16.30
C GLY A 151 0.80 15.67 -17.16
N THR A 152 1.10 14.50 -16.60
CA THR A 152 1.21 13.23 -17.34
C THR A 152 -0.14 12.52 -17.56
N MET A 153 -1.16 12.89 -16.80
CA MET A 153 -2.47 12.22 -16.84
C MET A 153 -3.61 13.18 -16.48
N PRO A 154 -4.65 13.31 -17.30
CA PRO A 154 -5.84 14.07 -16.91
C PRO A 154 -6.49 13.50 -15.63
N LEU A 155 -6.99 14.39 -14.77
CA LEU A 155 -7.55 14.00 -13.47
C LEU A 155 -8.71 13.00 -13.59
N ASN A 156 -9.64 13.23 -14.50
CA ASN A 156 -10.78 12.34 -14.71
C ASN A 156 -10.37 10.94 -15.19
N VAL A 157 -9.28 10.84 -15.95
CA VAL A 157 -8.74 9.56 -16.44
C VAL A 157 -8.09 8.80 -15.26
N ALA A 158 -7.31 9.49 -14.42
CA ALA A 158 -6.75 8.87 -13.22
C ALA A 158 -7.84 8.38 -12.26
N GLN A 159 -8.90 9.15 -12.07
CA GLN A 159 -10.06 8.74 -11.27
C GLN A 159 -10.69 7.46 -11.81
N ASP A 160 -10.85 7.33 -13.11
CA ASP A 160 -11.40 6.12 -13.74
C ASP A 160 -10.46 4.91 -13.61
N LEU A 161 -9.16 5.11 -13.85
CA LEU A 161 -8.15 4.05 -13.73
C LEU A 161 -8.01 3.52 -12.29
N LEU A 162 -8.28 4.36 -11.29
CA LEU A 162 -8.21 4.02 -9.87
C LEU A 162 -9.58 3.82 -9.21
N LYS A 163 -10.64 3.65 -10.00
CA LYS A 163 -12.04 3.60 -9.51
C LYS A 163 -12.33 2.52 -8.46
N GLN A 164 -11.52 1.46 -8.42
CA GLN A 164 -11.65 0.41 -7.41
C GLN A 164 -11.17 0.83 -6.01
N TYR A 165 -10.35 1.88 -5.93
CA TYR A 165 -9.72 2.30 -4.68
C TYR A 165 -10.44 3.47 -4.03
N ARG A 166 -10.45 3.47 -2.71
CA ARG A 166 -10.72 4.68 -1.93
C ARG A 166 -9.57 5.64 -2.15
N ALA A 167 -9.89 6.88 -2.51
CA ALA A 167 -8.90 7.88 -2.88
C ALA A 167 -9.36 9.29 -2.55
N PHE A 168 -8.39 10.16 -2.27
CA PHE A 168 -8.58 11.59 -2.17
C PHE A 168 -7.67 12.29 -3.19
N PHE A 169 -8.25 13.19 -3.97
CA PHE A 169 -7.56 13.95 -5.02
C PHE A 169 -7.62 15.42 -4.66
N TYR A 170 -6.52 16.14 -4.81
CA TYR A 170 -6.54 17.60 -4.73
C TYR A 170 -5.58 18.22 -5.75
N THR A 171 -6.00 19.35 -6.34
CA THR A 171 -5.20 20.04 -7.34
C THR A 171 -4.12 20.89 -6.69
N THR A 172 -2.95 20.98 -7.33
CA THR A 172 -1.83 21.80 -6.87
C THR A 172 -1.94 23.23 -7.41
N LYS A 173 -1.11 24.13 -6.89
CA LYS A 173 -1.06 25.54 -7.30
C LYS A 173 -0.82 25.73 -8.80
N SER A 174 -0.10 24.81 -9.43
CA SER A 174 0.24 24.89 -10.86
C SER A 174 -0.77 24.20 -11.77
N HIS A 175 -1.86 23.67 -11.24
CA HIS A 175 -2.91 23.02 -12.00
C HIS A 175 -3.61 24.01 -12.93
N THR A 176 -3.83 23.62 -14.19
CA THR A 176 -4.66 24.34 -15.17
C THR A 176 -5.57 23.34 -15.89
N GLU A 177 -6.56 23.85 -16.65
CA GLU A 177 -7.43 22.98 -17.46
C GLU A 177 -6.68 22.25 -18.58
N GLU A 178 -5.59 22.85 -19.08
CA GLU A 178 -4.75 22.29 -20.14
C GLU A 178 -3.69 21.31 -19.59
N VAL A 179 -3.18 21.58 -18.39
CA VAL A 179 -2.14 20.77 -17.75
C VAL A 179 -2.56 20.43 -16.32
N HIS A 180 -3.06 19.23 -16.15
CA HIS A 180 -3.53 18.77 -14.86
C HIS A 180 -2.37 18.42 -13.93
N ARG A 181 -2.32 19.07 -12.75
CA ARG A 181 -1.36 18.81 -11.69
C ARG A 181 -2.10 18.63 -10.38
N TYR A 182 -2.00 17.44 -9.83
CA TYR A 182 -2.77 17.05 -8.66
C TYR A 182 -2.06 15.95 -7.89
N ARG A 183 -2.46 15.77 -6.64
CA ARG A 183 -1.99 14.67 -5.78
C ARG A 183 -3.12 13.74 -5.45
N ILE A 184 -2.76 12.48 -5.27
CA ILE A 184 -3.68 11.41 -4.91
C ILE A 184 -3.21 10.81 -3.59
N ILE A 185 -4.10 10.72 -2.61
CA ILE A 185 -3.88 9.99 -1.37
C ILE A 185 -4.69 8.70 -1.42
N LEU A 186 -3.98 7.57 -1.35
CA LEU A 186 -4.56 6.23 -1.26
C LEU A 186 -4.31 5.68 0.13
N PRO A 187 -5.34 5.52 0.98
CA PRO A 187 -5.16 4.77 2.21
C PRO A 187 -4.84 3.32 1.89
N ILE A 188 -3.86 2.76 2.59
CA ILE A 188 -3.44 1.37 2.45
C ILE A 188 -4.13 0.49 3.50
N ASN A 189 -4.23 -0.80 3.23
CA ASN A 189 -5.00 -1.73 4.07
C ASN A 189 -4.37 -2.03 5.44
N TYR A 190 -3.06 -1.84 5.60
CA TYR A 190 -2.36 -2.00 6.88
C TYR A 190 -1.48 -0.80 7.20
N GLU A 191 -1.36 -0.48 8.49
CA GLU A 191 -0.28 0.35 9.00
C GLU A 191 1.02 -0.47 8.96
N VAL A 192 2.02 0.02 8.25
CA VAL A 192 3.29 -0.71 8.06
C VAL A 192 4.47 0.15 8.49
N GLU A 193 5.51 -0.51 8.98
CA GLU A 193 6.76 0.13 9.35
C GLU A 193 7.83 -0.18 8.30
N MET A 194 8.42 0.86 7.74
CA MET A 194 9.53 0.75 6.80
C MET A 194 10.59 1.82 7.09
N ASP A 195 11.84 1.41 7.06
CA ASP A 195 12.92 2.37 7.08
C ASP A 195 13.01 3.13 5.73
N ARG A 196 13.95 4.06 5.61
CA ARG A 196 14.13 4.87 4.41
C ARG A 196 14.33 4.03 3.14
N GLU A 197 15.17 2.99 3.22
CA GLU A 197 15.50 2.16 2.06
C GLU A 197 14.32 1.25 1.67
N GLU A 198 13.67 0.64 2.65
CA GLU A 198 12.47 -0.16 2.46
C GLU A 198 11.33 0.67 1.86
N TYR A 199 11.11 1.87 2.37
CA TYR A 199 10.09 2.78 1.84
C TYR A 199 10.36 3.17 0.39
N ASN A 200 11.60 3.51 0.06
CA ASN A 200 12.00 3.82 -1.30
C ASN A 200 11.74 2.64 -2.25
N ALA A 201 12.16 1.44 -1.86
CA ALA A 201 11.94 0.23 -2.64
C ALA A 201 10.44 -0.11 -2.79
N CYS A 202 9.67 0.04 -1.72
CA CYS A 202 8.22 -0.16 -1.74
C CYS A 202 7.54 0.80 -2.72
N MET A 203 7.81 2.08 -2.63
CA MET A 203 7.22 3.09 -3.51
C MET A 203 7.68 2.93 -4.95
N ASP A 204 8.93 2.54 -5.19
CA ASP A 204 9.40 2.23 -6.54
C ASP A 204 8.61 1.09 -7.17
N ALA A 205 8.37 0.01 -6.43
CA ALA A 205 7.56 -1.11 -6.87
C ALA A 205 6.09 -0.70 -7.13
N VAL A 206 5.51 0.13 -6.26
CA VAL A 206 4.15 0.67 -6.45
C VAL A 206 4.07 1.49 -7.74
N LEU A 207 5.00 2.40 -7.97
CA LEU A 207 5.01 3.26 -9.16
C LEU A 207 5.12 2.45 -10.45
N GLN A 208 5.87 1.36 -10.44
CA GLN A 208 6.01 0.46 -11.61
C GLN A 208 4.73 -0.27 -11.98
N THR A 209 3.81 -0.46 -11.06
CA THR A 209 2.52 -1.15 -11.31
C THR A 209 1.41 -0.21 -11.76
N LEU A 210 1.58 1.10 -11.59
CA LEU A 210 0.56 2.07 -11.97
C LEU A 210 0.46 2.20 -13.49
N PRO A 211 -0.75 2.40 -14.03
CA PRO A 211 -0.98 2.55 -15.47
C PRO A 211 -0.62 3.95 -16.01
N PHE A 212 -0.01 4.80 -15.20
CA PHE A 212 0.40 6.15 -15.56
C PHE A 212 1.66 6.58 -14.79
N GLU A 213 2.34 7.59 -15.31
CA GLU A 213 3.56 8.13 -14.70
C GLU A 213 3.25 9.08 -13.55
N CYS A 214 3.98 8.91 -12.45
CA CYS A 214 3.97 9.78 -11.27
C CYS A 214 5.37 10.34 -11.03
N ASP A 215 5.45 11.49 -10.37
CA ASP A 215 6.72 12.05 -9.93
C ASP A 215 7.39 11.08 -8.93
N PRO A 216 8.63 10.62 -9.22
CA PRO A 216 9.35 9.71 -8.36
C PRO A 216 9.75 10.31 -7.00
N ALA A 217 9.58 11.60 -6.78
CA ALA A 217 9.86 12.26 -5.51
C ALA A 217 9.07 11.66 -4.33
N THR A 218 7.95 10.99 -4.59
CA THR A 218 7.17 10.28 -3.57
C THR A 218 7.94 9.12 -2.90
N LYS A 219 9.04 8.67 -3.49
CA LYS A 219 9.92 7.64 -2.92
C LYS A 219 10.76 8.15 -1.74
N ASP A 220 10.87 9.46 -1.58
CA ASP A 220 11.53 10.08 -0.44
C ASP A 220 10.60 10.07 0.79
N ILE A 221 11.00 9.35 1.83
CA ILE A 221 10.25 9.23 3.09
C ILE A 221 10.00 10.59 3.77
N ALA A 222 10.85 11.57 3.53
CA ALA A 222 10.75 12.93 4.07
C ALA A 222 10.17 13.93 3.07
N ARG A 223 9.53 13.44 1.99
CA ARG A 223 8.88 14.34 1.02
C ARG A 223 7.79 15.18 1.69
N LYS A 224 7.90 16.48 1.54
CA LYS A 224 6.84 17.40 1.93
C LYS A 224 5.94 17.70 0.74
N TRP A 225 4.68 17.85 1.04
CA TRP A 225 3.64 18.20 0.09
C TRP A 225 3.05 19.55 0.48
N MET A 226 2.94 20.44 -0.47
CA MET A 226 2.29 21.72 -0.23
C MET A 226 0.78 21.56 -0.28
N CYS A 227 0.09 22.19 0.64
CA CYS A 227 -1.35 22.36 0.57
C CYS A 227 -1.71 23.41 -0.48
N ASN A 228 -2.91 23.32 -1.03
CA ASN A 228 -3.38 24.27 -2.02
C ASN A 228 -4.91 24.47 -1.91
N GLU A 229 -5.34 25.71 -1.82
CA GLU A 229 -6.75 26.08 -1.93
C GLU A 229 -7.19 25.96 -3.40
N GLY A 230 -7.66 24.78 -3.75
CA GLY A 230 -8.10 24.41 -5.09
C GLY A 230 -9.24 23.41 -5.04
N GLU A 231 -9.36 22.63 -6.10
CA GLU A 231 -10.37 21.57 -6.17
C GLU A 231 -9.91 20.33 -5.42
N TYR A 232 -10.85 19.61 -4.85
CA TYR A 232 -10.61 18.31 -4.25
C TYR A 232 -11.78 17.35 -4.50
N PHE A 233 -11.50 16.06 -4.48
CA PHE A 233 -12.49 15.01 -4.75
C PHE A 233 -12.24 13.81 -3.86
N TYR A 234 -13.29 13.25 -3.29
CA TYR A 234 -13.27 11.96 -2.60
C TYR A 234 -13.83 10.87 -3.49
N GLN A 235 -13.24 9.72 -3.44
CA GLN A 235 -13.66 8.52 -4.15
C GLN A 235 -13.80 7.37 -3.18
N GLU A 236 -14.95 6.71 -3.20
CA GLU A 236 -15.19 5.49 -2.45
C GLU A 236 -14.50 4.30 -3.10
N GLY A 237 -14.23 3.26 -2.33
CA GLY A 237 -13.62 2.04 -2.82
C GLY A 237 -12.86 1.26 -1.75
N GLU A 238 -12.07 0.31 -2.22
CA GLU A 238 -11.22 -0.52 -1.37
C GLU A 238 -9.95 0.23 -0.95
N LEU A 239 -9.39 -0.14 0.19
CA LEU A 239 -8.06 0.31 0.58
C LEU A 239 -7.02 -0.36 -0.33
N PHE A 240 -5.99 0.40 -0.70
CA PHE A 240 -4.92 -0.12 -1.53
C PHE A 240 -4.18 -1.25 -0.81
N ASP A 241 -4.00 -2.40 -1.47
CA ASP A 241 -3.28 -3.52 -0.90
C ASP A 241 -1.77 -3.30 -0.94
N ILE A 242 -1.19 -2.99 0.22
CA ILE A 242 0.26 -2.76 0.35
C ILE A 242 1.06 -4.06 0.45
N LEU A 243 0.44 -5.17 0.79
CA LEU A 243 1.14 -6.42 1.08
C LEU A 243 2.08 -6.89 -0.05
N PRO A 244 1.70 -6.82 -1.35
CA PRO A 244 2.58 -7.21 -2.44
C PRO A 244 3.86 -6.39 -2.55
N PHE A 245 3.88 -5.19 -1.96
CA PHE A 245 4.93 -4.18 -2.12
C PHE A 245 5.86 -4.05 -0.92
N ILE A 246 5.59 -4.75 0.18
CA ILE A 246 6.49 -4.74 1.33
C ILE A 246 7.80 -5.43 0.94
N PRO A 247 8.96 -4.75 1.04
CA PRO A 247 10.24 -5.35 0.71
C PRO A 247 10.53 -6.60 1.54
N ASN A 248 11.27 -7.54 0.96
CA ASN A 248 11.75 -8.70 1.70
C ASN A 248 12.83 -8.22 2.65
N THR A 249 12.57 -8.28 3.94
CA THR A 249 13.60 -8.12 4.94
C THR A 249 14.43 -9.40 5.00
N SER A 250 15.73 -9.27 4.77
CA SER A 250 16.68 -10.35 4.96
C SER A 250 16.88 -10.66 6.43
#